data_65236cb95a59235c3ee3027fc80e3154
#
_entry.id   65236cb95a59235c3ee3027fc80e3154
#
_cell.length_a   1.000
_cell.length_b   1.000
_cell.length_c   1.000
_cell.angle_alpha   90.00
_cell.angle_beta   90.00
_cell.angle_gamma   90.00
#
_symmetry.space_group_name_H-M   'P 1'
#
loop_
_entity.id
_entity.type
_entity.pdbx_description
1 polymer ?
#
loop_
_entity_poly.entity_id
_entity_poly.type
_entity_poly.pdbx_seq_one_letter_code
_entity_poly.pdbx_strand_id
1 'polypeptide(L)'
;MTENTIELTIGGMTCASCAARVEKKLNRMDGVSATVNYATEKAKVTFAETVTPDDLVTTVEATGYTAALPKPPTEQGEAEHPEPDEFRGLRQRVLVSIVLTPPVVLLGMIPALQFDYWQWLSLTLAAPVVTWGAWPFHKAAWTNLRHGAATMDTLISLGVIAAFGWSLYALFLGGAGEPGMTMPFTLVPSRGAGAEEIYLEVASGVTLFILVGRYFEARAKRSSGAALRALLELGAKEVAVLRDGVEVRVPIESLVVGDQFVVRPGEKIATDGVVVSGSSAVDASMLT
;
A
#
# COMPACT_ATOMS: atom_id res chain seq x y z
N MET A 1 36.16 -8.49 3.27
CA MET A 1 35.26 -7.75 2.37
C MET A 1 34.26 -7.07 3.28
N THR A 2 34.30 -5.76 3.33
CA THR A 2 33.32 -4.98 4.10
C THR A 2 31.98 -5.01 3.34
N GLU A 3 30.98 -5.65 3.94
CA GLU A 3 29.61 -5.67 3.41
C GLU A 3 28.84 -4.49 3.99
N ASN A 4 28.31 -3.66 3.14
CA ASN A 4 27.42 -2.57 3.53
C ASN A 4 25.99 -3.07 3.58
N THR A 5 25.22 -2.66 4.60
CA THR A 5 23.80 -2.99 4.71
C THR A 5 22.97 -1.71 4.74
N ILE A 6 21.93 -1.66 3.93
CA ILE A 6 20.99 -0.54 3.88
C ILE A 6 19.54 -1.04 3.87
N GLU A 7 18.63 -0.23 4.38
CA GLU A 7 17.19 -0.48 4.33
C GLU A 7 16.53 0.55 3.39
N LEU A 8 16.00 0.09 2.26
CA LEU A 8 15.28 0.94 1.31
C LEU A 8 13.78 0.89 1.58
N THR A 9 13.10 2.02 1.49
CA THR A 9 11.63 2.07 1.46
C THR A 9 11.16 1.90 0.02
N ILE A 10 10.30 0.89 -0.23
CA ILE A 10 9.82 0.55 -1.57
C ILE A 10 8.35 0.93 -1.69
N GLY A 11 8.04 1.89 -2.56
CA GLY A 11 6.65 2.30 -2.83
C GLY A 11 6.06 1.62 -4.08
N GLY A 12 4.72 1.54 -4.11
CA GLY A 12 3.97 1.02 -5.26
C GLY A 12 3.81 -0.51 -5.29
N MET A 13 4.24 -1.24 -4.25
CA MET A 13 3.99 -2.67 -4.15
C MET A 13 2.52 -2.93 -3.77
N THR A 14 1.81 -3.67 -4.61
CA THR A 14 0.37 -3.95 -4.41
C THR A 14 0.09 -5.38 -3.96
N CYS A 15 1.09 -6.27 -3.96
CA CYS A 15 0.94 -7.68 -3.59
C CYS A 15 2.30 -8.33 -3.29
N ALA A 16 2.29 -9.50 -2.68
CA ALA A 16 3.51 -10.26 -2.37
C ALA A 16 4.34 -10.61 -3.61
N SER A 17 3.71 -10.81 -4.77
CA SER A 17 4.44 -11.08 -6.03
C SER A 17 5.22 -9.85 -6.52
N CYS A 18 4.77 -8.64 -6.18
CA CYS A 18 5.53 -7.40 -6.43
C CYS A 18 6.82 -7.38 -5.60
N ALA A 19 6.74 -7.70 -4.31
CA ALA A 19 7.89 -7.78 -3.41
C ALA A 19 8.91 -8.84 -3.89
N ALA A 20 8.44 -10.04 -4.22
CA ALA A 20 9.30 -11.11 -4.76
C ALA A 20 9.98 -10.71 -6.08
N ARG A 21 9.34 -9.88 -6.90
CA ARG A 21 9.92 -9.38 -8.15
C ARG A 21 11.05 -8.39 -7.88
N VAL A 22 10.85 -7.43 -6.98
CA VAL A 22 11.88 -6.47 -6.57
C VAL A 22 13.07 -7.23 -5.97
N GLU A 23 12.81 -8.15 -5.04
CA GLU A 23 13.80 -8.99 -4.40
C GLU A 23 14.64 -9.78 -5.43
N LYS A 24 13.97 -10.46 -6.36
CA LYS A 24 14.63 -11.21 -7.43
C LYS A 24 15.48 -10.30 -8.34
N LYS A 25 15.06 -9.06 -8.56
CA LYS A 25 15.80 -8.13 -9.42
C LYS A 25 17.05 -7.61 -8.72
N LEU A 26 16.95 -7.24 -7.43
CA LEU A 26 18.08 -6.83 -6.62
C LEU A 26 19.12 -7.97 -6.49
N ASN A 27 18.65 -9.20 -6.20
CA ASN A 27 19.51 -10.39 -6.07
C ASN A 27 20.15 -10.86 -7.39
N ARG A 28 19.85 -10.23 -8.53
CA ARG A 28 20.56 -10.45 -9.81
C ARG A 28 21.75 -9.55 -10.01
N MET A 29 21.92 -8.55 -9.15
CA MET A 29 23.11 -7.70 -9.17
C MET A 29 24.27 -8.44 -8.51
N ASP A 30 25.43 -8.40 -9.11
CA ASP A 30 26.61 -9.04 -8.55
C ASP A 30 27.01 -8.40 -7.21
N GLY A 31 27.21 -9.23 -6.19
CA GLY A 31 27.56 -8.77 -4.84
C GLY A 31 26.42 -8.15 -4.05
N VAL A 32 25.15 -8.37 -4.43
CA VAL A 32 23.96 -7.89 -3.73
C VAL A 32 23.14 -9.06 -3.19
N SER A 33 22.74 -8.96 -1.91
CA SER A 33 21.78 -9.85 -1.25
C SER A 33 20.67 -9.01 -0.65
N ALA A 34 19.44 -9.21 -1.10
CA ALA A 34 18.28 -8.42 -0.70
C ALA A 34 17.14 -9.32 -0.23
N THR A 35 16.41 -8.86 0.79
CA THR A 35 15.14 -9.43 1.25
C THR A 35 14.10 -8.31 1.30
N VAL A 36 12.96 -8.52 0.65
CA VAL A 36 11.91 -7.51 0.57
C VAL A 36 10.69 -7.95 1.39
N ASN A 37 10.30 -7.11 2.34
CA ASN A 37 9.13 -7.32 3.16
C ASN A 37 7.94 -6.49 2.65
N TYR A 38 6.93 -7.16 2.12
CA TYR A 38 5.72 -6.52 1.62
C TYR A 38 4.90 -5.80 2.71
N ALA A 39 4.89 -6.35 3.94
CA ALA A 39 4.06 -5.78 5.01
C ALA A 39 4.61 -4.46 5.56
N THR A 40 5.95 -4.33 5.60
CA THR A 40 6.65 -3.11 6.05
C THR A 40 7.03 -2.18 4.90
N GLU A 41 6.88 -2.63 3.65
CA GLU A 41 7.29 -1.91 2.44
C GLU A 41 8.78 -1.56 2.43
N LYS A 42 9.60 -2.42 3.03
CA LYS A 42 11.04 -2.23 3.17
C LYS A 42 11.82 -3.36 2.49
N ALA A 43 12.96 -3.00 1.92
CA ALA A 43 13.96 -3.92 1.42
C ALA A 43 15.24 -3.78 2.25
N LYS A 44 15.66 -4.86 2.93
CA LYS A 44 16.98 -4.94 3.55
C LYS A 44 17.96 -5.46 2.49
N VAL A 45 18.97 -4.67 2.18
CA VAL A 45 19.93 -4.97 1.12
C VAL A 45 21.34 -4.94 1.69
N THR A 46 22.07 -6.05 1.52
CA THR A 46 23.49 -6.17 1.80
C THR A 46 24.23 -6.17 0.47
N PHE A 47 25.26 -5.34 0.32
CA PHE A 47 25.96 -5.15 -0.95
C PHE A 47 27.45 -4.89 -0.78
N ALA A 48 28.22 -5.25 -1.80
CA ALA A 48 29.68 -5.04 -1.87
C ALA A 48 30.02 -3.58 -2.14
N GLU A 49 31.22 -3.13 -1.81
CA GLU A 49 31.71 -1.74 -2.02
C GLU A 49 31.65 -1.27 -3.49
N THR A 50 31.55 -2.20 -4.44
CA THR A 50 31.44 -1.90 -5.88
C THR A 50 30.05 -1.43 -6.30
N VAL A 51 29.04 -1.58 -5.45
CA VAL A 51 27.65 -1.19 -5.70
C VAL A 51 27.33 0.04 -4.86
N THR A 52 26.70 1.03 -5.46
CA THR A 52 26.28 2.24 -4.74
C THR A 52 24.80 2.15 -4.32
N PRO A 53 24.37 2.87 -3.26
CA PRO A 53 22.96 2.95 -2.91
C PRO A 53 22.07 3.46 -4.06
N ASP A 54 22.58 4.33 -4.92
CA ASP A 54 21.86 4.86 -6.08
C ASP A 54 21.64 3.78 -7.16
N ASP A 55 22.58 2.84 -7.32
CA ASP A 55 22.42 1.69 -8.23
C ASP A 55 21.25 0.79 -7.77
N LEU A 56 21.11 0.61 -6.45
CA LEU A 56 20.01 -0.15 -5.87
C LEU A 56 18.66 0.53 -6.13
N VAL A 57 18.58 1.86 -5.90
CA VAL A 57 17.40 2.67 -6.18
C VAL A 57 17.03 2.57 -7.67
N THR A 58 17.98 2.82 -8.56
CA THR A 58 17.79 2.75 -10.02
C THR A 58 17.30 1.37 -10.46
N THR A 59 17.85 0.31 -9.86
CA THR A 59 17.43 -1.07 -10.16
C THR A 59 15.98 -1.34 -9.76
N VAL A 60 15.53 -0.82 -8.62
CA VAL A 60 14.13 -0.93 -8.19
C VAL A 60 13.23 -0.12 -9.12
N GLU A 61 13.60 1.11 -9.44
CA GLU A 61 12.83 1.99 -10.32
C GLU A 61 12.69 1.43 -11.74
N ALA A 62 13.73 0.78 -12.24
CA ALA A 62 13.68 0.07 -13.52
C ALA A 62 12.65 -1.09 -13.56
N THR A 63 12.15 -1.54 -12.41
CA THR A 63 11.07 -2.52 -12.32
C THR A 63 9.67 -1.91 -12.21
N GLY A 64 9.58 -0.56 -12.20
CA GLY A 64 8.33 0.18 -12.13
C GLY A 64 7.83 0.50 -10.71
N TYR A 65 8.68 0.29 -9.69
CA TYR A 65 8.42 0.66 -8.29
C TYR A 65 9.27 1.88 -7.90
N THR A 66 8.91 2.56 -6.82
CA THR A 66 9.73 3.64 -6.28
C THR A 66 10.61 3.12 -5.14
N ALA A 67 11.81 3.64 -5.01
CA ALA A 67 12.67 3.35 -3.88
C ALA A 67 13.20 4.66 -3.28
N ALA A 68 13.28 4.71 -1.95
CA ALA A 68 13.85 5.83 -1.23
C ALA A 68 14.88 5.34 -0.21
N LEU A 69 15.97 6.08 -0.10
CA LEU A 69 16.99 5.89 0.94
C LEU A 69 16.41 6.27 2.32
N PRO A 70 16.89 5.65 3.40
CA PRO A 70 16.49 6.05 4.75
C PRO A 70 16.89 7.51 4.99
N LYS A 71 15.94 8.30 5.50
CA LYS A 71 16.25 9.68 5.91
C LYS A 71 17.12 9.67 7.17
N PRO A 72 18.10 10.58 7.28
CA PRO A 72 18.89 10.75 8.50
C PRO A 72 17.99 10.97 9.73
N PRO A 73 18.36 10.46 10.91
CA PRO A 73 17.56 10.58 12.15
C PRO A 73 17.21 12.01 12.54
N THR A 74 17.99 13.00 12.16
CA THR A 74 17.83 14.43 12.47
C THR A 74 16.60 15.09 11.86
N GLU A 75 15.96 14.50 10.85
CA GLU A 75 14.74 15.04 10.24
C GLU A 75 13.45 14.36 10.75
N GLN A 76 13.56 13.45 11.72
CA GLN A 76 12.41 12.78 12.33
C GLN A 76 11.88 13.54 13.58
N GLY A 77 11.95 14.88 13.57
CA GLY A 77 11.20 15.71 14.50
C GLY A 77 9.71 15.40 14.39
N GLU A 78 9.01 15.40 15.52
CA GLU A 78 7.56 15.17 15.74
C GLU A 78 6.67 15.69 14.59
N ALA A 79 6.78 15.08 13.42
CA ALA A 79 5.80 15.28 12.39
C ALA A 79 4.60 14.40 12.77
N GLU A 80 3.51 15.01 13.20
CA GLU A 80 2.18 14.46 12.94
C GLU A 80 2.26 13.87 11.54
N HIS A 81 2.28 12.53 11.45
CA HIS A 81 2.30 11.88 10.15
C HIS A 81 0.97 12.20 9.48
N PRO A 82 0.90 13.17 8.54
CA PRO A 82 -0.31 13.39 7.77
C PRO A 82 -0.67 12.05 7.17
N GLU A 83 -1.96 11.71 7.16
CA GLU A 83 -2.39 10.49 6.48
C GLU A 83 -1.74 10.48 5.10
N PRO A 84 -1.00 9.44 4.72
CA PRO A 84 -0.40 9.39 3.39
C PRO A 84 -1.47 9.71 2.37
N ASP A 85 -1.17 10.60 1.42
CA ASP A 85 -2.14 11.06 0.42
C ASP A 85 -2.80 9.89 -0.33
N GLU A 86 -2.08 8.77 -0.45
CA GLU A 86 -2.59 7.52 -1.00
C GLU A 86 -3.75 6.91 -0.20
N PHE A 87 -3.70 6.95 1.14
CA PHE A 87 -4.77 6.40 1.98
C PHE A 87 -6.02 7.28 1.93
N ARG A 88 -5.86 8.60 1.93
CA ARG A 88 -6.97 9.56 1.74
C ARG A 88 -7.63 9.37 0.38
N GLY A 89 -6.81 9.25 -0.67
CA GLY A 89 -7.29 8.98 -2.02
C GLY A 89 -8.05 7.66 -2.12
N LEU A 90 -7.55 6.59 -1.49
CA LEU A 90 -8.22 5.29 -1.46
C LEU A 90 -9.56 5.37 -0.71
N ARG A 91 -9.59 6.00 0.46
CA ARG A 91 -10.82 6.21 1.24
C ARG A 91 -11.88 6.98 0.44
N GLN A 92 -11.49 8.06 -0.24
CA GLN A 92 -12.40 8.84 -1.07
C GLN A 92 -12.98 8.00 -2.21
N ARG A 93 -12.16 7.20 -2.91
CA ARG A 93 -12.62 6.29 -3.97
C ARG A 93 -13.61 5.27 -3.45
N VAL A 94 -13.33 4.67 -2.28
CA VAL A 94 -14.24 3.72 -1.63
C VAL A 94 -15.58 4.39 -1.31
N LEU A 95 -15.59 5.57 -0.68
CA LEU A 95 -16.82 6.27 -0.31
C LEU A 95 -17.69 6.62 -1.53
N VAL A 96 -17.08 7.15 -2.59
CA VAL A 96 -17.79 7.46 -3.84
C VAL A 96 -18.36 6.19 -4.47
N SER A 97 -17.55 5.13 -4.53
CA SER A 97 -17.99 3.85 -5.12
C SER A 97 -19.11 3.19 -4.30
N ILE A 98 -19.08 3.27 -2.96
CA ILE A 98 -20.15 2.76 -2.09
C ILE A 98 -21.48 3.49 -2.35
N VAL A 99 -21.45 4.76 -2.68
CA VAL A 99 -22.67 5.52 -2.98
C VAL A 99 -23.19 5.21 -4.39
N LEU A 100 -22.31 5.13 -5.38
CA LEU A 100 -22.69 5.01 -6.78
C LEU A 100 -22.99 3.59 -7.24
N THR A 101 -22.32 2.56 -6.68
CA THR A 101 -22.47 1.18 -7.14
C THR A 101 -23.80 0.52 -6.75
N PRO A 102 -24.32 0.65 -5.52
CA PRO A 102 -25.56 -0.02 -5.15
C PRO A 102 -26.77 0.30 -6.07
N PRO A 103 -27.04 1.56 -6.46
CA PRO A 103 -28.09 1.84 -7.44
C PRO A 103 -27.88 1.11 -8.77
N VAL A 104 -26.63 1.05 -9.28
CA VAL A 104 -26.31 0.35 -10.54
C VAL A 104 -26.62 -1.15 -10.42
N VAL A 105 -26.20 -1.76 -9.30
CA VAL A 105 -26.46 -3.19 -9.03
C VAL A 105 -27.96 -3.46 -8.89
N LEU A 106 -28.69 -2.63 -8.16
CA LEU A 106 -30.13 -2.79 -7.96
C LEU A 106 -30.88 -2.69 -9.28
N LEU A 107 -30.56 -1.70 -10.13
CA LEU A 107 -31.16 -1.53 -11.44
C LEU A 107 -30.83 -2.70 -12.38
N GLY A 108 -29.59 -3.21 -12.36
CA GLY A 108 -29.19 -4.34 -13.19
C GLY A 108 -29.78 -5.69 -12.76
N MET A 109 -30.02 -5.87 -11.43
CA MET A 109 -30.45 -7.17 -10.89
C MET A 109 -31.97 -7.27 -10.66
N ILE A 110 -32.70 -6.15 -10.51
CA ILE A 110 -34.11 -6.15 -10.16
C ILE A 110 -34.93 -5.56 -11.31
N PRO A 111 -35.57 -6.39 -12.15
CA PRO A 111 -36.37 -5.89 -13.29
C PRO A 111 -37.47 -4.93 -12.90
N ALA A 112 -38.08 -5.07 -11.70
CA ALA A 112 -39.12 -4.19 -11.21
C ALA A 112 -38.67 -2.73 -10.95
N LEU A 113 -37.36 -2.48 -10.87
CA LEU A 113 -36.78 -1.14 -10.72
C LEU A 113 -36.36 -0.53 -12.07
N GLN A 114 -36.46 -1.29 -13.15
CA GLN A 114 -36.03 -0.86 -14.49
C GLN A 114 -37.17 -0.01 -15.10
N PHE A 115 -36.90 1.28 -15.23
CA PHE A 115 -37.75 2.26 -15.88
C PHE A 115 -37.18 2.65 -17.26
N ASP A 116 -37.90 3.41 -18.04
CA ASP A 116 -37.42 3.88 -19.35
C ASP A 116 -36.07 4.61 -19.19
N TYR A 117 -35.06 4.18 -19.95
CA TYR A 117 -33.68 4.71 -19.92
C TYR A 117 -32.87 4.40 -18.65
N TRP A 118 -33.26 3.44 -17.80
CA TRP A 118 -32.49 3.04 -16.61
C TRP A 118 -31.03 2.69 -16.91
N GLN A 119 -30.76 2.12 -18.08
CA GLN A 119 -29.42 1.73 -18.54
C GLN A 119 -28.49 2.93 -18.72
N TRP A 120 -29.00 4.09 -19.13
CA TRP A 120 -28.23 5.34 -19.25
C TRP A 120 -27.91 5.95 -17.88
N LEU A 121 -28.85 5.86 -16.94
CA LEU A 121 -28.57 6.22 -15.54
C LEU A 121 -27.51 5.31 -14.96
N SER A 122 -27.61 3.99 -15.19
CA SER A 122 -26.59 3.03 -14.76
C SER A 122 -25.22 3.33 -15.33
N LEU A 123 -25.13 3.71 -16.61
CA LEU A 123 -23.87 4.15 -17.23
C LEU A 123 -23.31 5.40 -16.55
N THR A 124 -24.15 6.40 -16.28
CA THR A 124 -23.72 7.64 -15.65
C THR A 124 -23.19 7.43 -14.26
N LEU A 125 -23.78 6.50 -13.48
CA LEU A 125 -23.33 6.15 -12.14
C LEU A 125 -22.10 5.21 -12.14
N ALA A 126 -22.03 4.27 -13.08
CA ALA A 126 -20.93 3.31 -13.18
C ALA A 126 -19.65 3.95 -13.73
N ALA A 127 -19.74 4.88 -14.67
CA ALA A 127 -18.57 5.47 -15.34
C ALA A 127 -17.55 6.08 -14.37
N PRO A 128 -17.92 6.90 -13.36
CA PRO A 128 -16.95 7.40 -12.36
C PRO A 128 -16.29 6.30 -11.54
N VAL A 129 -17.03 5.23 -11.23
CA VAL A 129 -16.50 4.09 -10.46
C VAL A 129 -15.46 3.34 -11.27
N VAL A 130 -15.78 3.01 -12.53
CA VAL A 130 -14.94 2.24 -13.43
C VAL A 130 -13.71 3.01 -13.91
N THR A 131 -13.82 4.31 -14.13
CA THR A 131 -12.71 5.14 -14.61
C THR A 131 -11.87 5.69 -13.47
N TRP A 132 -12.43 6.58 -12.65
CA TRP A 132 -11.70 7.23 -11.57
C TRP A 132 -11.53 6.32 -10.35
N GLY A 133 -12.57 5.56 -9.95
CA GLY A 133 -12.49 4.60 -8.85
C GLY A 133 -11.44 3.53 -9.11
N ALA A 134 -11.49 2.89 -10.28
CA ALA A 134 -10.57 1.84 -10.69
C ALA A 134 -9.20 2.33 -11.16
N TRP A 135 -8.95 3.65 -11.20
CA TRP A 135 -7.70 4.22 -11.71
C TRP A 135 -6.41 3.63 -11.12
N PRO A 136 -6.31 3.36 -9.80
CA PRO A 136 -5.12 2.72 -9.25
C PRO A 136 -4.81 1.36 -9.88
N PHE A 137 -5.84 0.56 -10.17
CA PHE A 137 -5.70 -0.75 -10.81
C PHE A 137 -5.28 -0.60 -12.27
N HIS A 138 -5.86 0.35 -13.00
CA HIS A 138 -5.49 0.64 -14.40
C HIS A 138 -4.04 1.11 -14.50
N LYS A 139 -3.61 2.00 -13.61
CA LYS A 139 -2.22 2.49 -13.54
C LYS A 139 -1.25 1.35 -13.24
N ALA A 140 -1.54 0.53 -12.21
CA ALA A 140 -0.70 -0.60 -11.83
C ALA A 140 -0.65 -1.67 -12.93
N ALA A 141 -1.80 -1.98 -13.57
CA ALA A 141 -1.87 -2.90 -14.69
C ALA A 141 -1.00 -2.44 -15.85
N TRP A 142 -1.09 -1.17 -16.23
CA TRP A 142 -0.30 -0.59 -17.32
C TRP A 142 1.20 -0.63 -17.02
N THR A 143 1.60 -0.24 -15.81
CA THR A 143 3.00 -0.29 -15.37
C THR A 143 3.55 -1.72 -15.43
N ASN A 144 2.82 -2.68 -14.86
CA ASN A 144 3.26 -4.08 -14.86
C ASN A 144 3.32 -4.67 -16.26
N LEU A 145 2.33 -4.37 -17.11
CA LEU A 145 2.29 -4.87 -18.49
C LEU A 145 3.46 -4.35 -19.33
N ARG A 146 3.85 -3.09 -19.16
CA ARG A 146 5.05 -2.51 -19.82
C ARG A 146 6.34 -3.26 -19.45
N HIS A 147 6.39 -3.84 -18.25
CA HIS A 147 7.52 -4.64 -17.79
C HIS A 147 7.33 -6.15 -18.00
N GLY A 148 6.37 -6.55 -18.84
CA GLY A 148 6.12 -7.96 -19.19
C GLY A 148 5.60 -8.80 -18.02
N ALA A 149 4.91 -8.19 -17.04
CA ALA A 149 4.32 -8.89 -15.92
C ALA A 149 2.80 -8.72 -15.89
N ALA A 150 2.10 -9.82 -15.65
CA ALA A 150 0.68 -9.83 -15.33
C ALA A 150 0.52 -10.02 -13.81
N THR A 151 -0.24 -9.13 -13.19
CA THR A 151 -0.56 -9.18 -11.76
C THR A 151 -2.07 -9.25 -11.57
N MET A 152 -2.51 -9.37 -10.31
CA MET A 152 -3.93 -9.29 -9.97
C MET A 152 -4.56 -7.99 -10.50
N ASP A 153 -3.85 -6.86 -10.41
CA ASP A 153 -4.32 -5.57 -10.92
C ASP A 153 -4.53 -5.58 -12.46
N THR A 154 -3.68 -6.32 -13.18
CA THR A 154 -3.81 -6.49 -14.64
C THR A 154 -5.11 -7.25 -14.97
N LEU A 155 -5.42 -8.31 -14.23
CA LEU A 155 -6.63 -9.09 -14.43
C LEU A 155 -7.89 -8.28 -14.10
N ILE A 156 -7.88 -7.56 -12.99
CA ILE A 156 -8.98 -6.68 -12.57
C ILE A 156 -9.21 -5.59 -13.63
N SER A 157 -8.15 -4.90 -14.03
CA SER A 157 -8.21 -3.84 -15.02
C SER A 157 -8.77 -4.34 -16.36
N LEU A 158 -8.30 -5.48 -16.84
CA LEU A 158 -8.75 -6.09 -18.08
C LEU A 158 -10.23 -6.47 -18.00
N GLY A 159 -10.66 -7.12 -16.91
CA GLY A 159 -12.06 -7.53 -16.72
C GLY A 159 -13.01 -6.35 -16.64
N VAL A 160 -12.63 -5.30 -15.87
CA VAL A 160 -13.43 -4.07 -15.73
C VAL A 160 -13.54 -3.32 -17.06
N ILE A 161 -12.43 -3.17 -17.80
CA ILE A 161 -12.41 -2.51 -19.11
C ILE A 161 -13.23 -3.32 -20.12
N ALA A 162 -13.14 -4.65 -20.12
CA ALA A 162 -13.90 -5.50 -21.03
C ALA A 162 -15.41 -5.41 -20.74
N ALA A 163 -15.84 -5.50 -19.47
CA ALA A 163 -17.24 -5.38 -19.08
C ALA A 163 -17.81 -3.99 -19.40
N PHE A 164 -17.05 -2.93 -19.11
CA PHE A 164 -17.47 -1.56 -19.41
C PHE A 164 -17.50 -1.29 -20.91
N GLY A 165 -16.45 -1.70 -21.65
CA GLY A 165 -16.38 -1.53 -23.10
C GLY A 165 -17.48 -2.29 -23.83
N TRP A 166 -17.78 -3.51 -23.40
CA TRP A 166 -18.92 -4.27 -23.92
C TRP A 166 -20.24 -3.56 -23.65
N SER A 167 -20.44 -3.04 -22.44
CA SER A 167 -21.65 -2.29 -22.09
C SER A 167 -21.82 -1.02 -22.92
N LEU A 168 -20.72 -0.32 -23.22
CA LEU A 168 -20.76 0.80 -24.16
C LEU A 168 -21.15 0.37 -25.57
N TYR A 169 -20.56 -0.73 -26.05
CA TYR A 169 -20.93 -1.28 -27.35
C TYR A 169 -22.41 -1.64 -27.40
N ALA A 170 -22.94 -2.35 -26.40
CA ALA A 170 -24.34 -2.75 -26.32
C ALA A 170 -25.30 -1.54 -26.26
N LEU A 171 -24.91 -0.48 -25.52
CA LEU A 171 -25.74 0.73 -25.38
C LEU A 171 -25.77 1.60 -26.65
N PHE A 172 -24.61 1.78 -27.32
CA PHE A 172 -24.50 2.72 -28.42
C PHE A 172 -24.67 2.08 -29.79
N LEU A 173 -24.31 0.79 -29.94
CA LEU A 173 -24.30 0.06 -31.22
C LEU A 173 -25.19 -1.18 -31.22
N GLY A 174 -25.53 -1.68 -30.02
CA GLY A 174 -26.53 -2.76 -29.82
C GLY A 174 -27.92 -2.18 -29.52
N GLY A 175 -28.87 -3.06 -29.25
CA GLY A 175 -30.26 -2.69 -28.88
C GLY A 175 -30.44 -2.30 -27.42
N ALA A 176 -29.41 -2.39 -26.58
CA ALA A 176 -29.52 -2.18 -25.14
C ALA A 176 -29.87 -0.73 -24.72
N GLY A 177 -29.63 0.25 -25.59
CA GLY A 177 -29.94 1.66 -25.34
C GLY A 177 -31.38 2.08 -25.59
N GLU A 178 -32.25 1.19 -26.10
CA GLU A 178 -33.63 1.50 -26.44
C GLU A 178 -34.52 1.69 -25.21
N PRO A 179 -35.54 2.61 -25.27
CA PRO A 179 -36.49 2.80 -24.20
C PRO A 179 -37.35 1.55 -23.97
N GLY A 180 -37.66 1.23 -22.71
CA GLY A 180 -38.48 0.08 -22.37
C GLY A 180 -37.76 -1.27 -22.38
N MET A 181 -36.47 -1.30 -22.66
CA MET A 181 -35.68 -2.52 -22.55
C MET A 181 -35.61 -2.97 -21.09
N THR A 182 -35.92 -4.25 -20.84
CA THR A 182 -35.77 -4.88 -19.52
C THR A 182 -34.81 -6.06 -19.61
N MET A 183 -33.87 -6.14 -18.66
CA MET A 183 -32.96 -7.27 -18.53
C MET A 183 -33.41 -8.19 -17.39
N PRO A 184 -33.84 -9.42 -17.67
CA PRO A 184 -34.05 -10.42 -16.63
C PRO A 184 -32.69 -10.89 -16.08
N PHE A 185 -32.59 -11.01 -14.77
CA PHE A 185 -31.39 -11.61 -14.16
C PHE A 185 -31.37 -13.11 -14.48
N THR A 186 -30.45 -13.53 -15.33
CA THR A 186 -30.24 -14.94 -15.69
C THR A 186 -28.83 -15.37 -15.30
N LEU A 187 -28.72 -16.41 -14.46
CA LEU A 187 -27.41 -16.98 -14.07
C LEU A 187 -26.75 -17.78 -15.21
N VAL A 188 -27.53 -18.20 -16.21
CA VAL A 188 -27.04 -18.96 -17.32
C VAL A 188 -27.26 -18.18 -18.61
N PRO A 189 -26.20 -17.73 -19.29
CA PRO A 189 -26.34 -17.01 -20.56
C PRO A 189 -27.05 -17.88 -21.62
N SER A 190 -28.10 -17.33 -22.24
CA SER A 190 -28.73 -17.97 -23.40
C SER A 190 -27.95 -17.63 -24.67
N ARG A 191 -27.86 -18.61 -25.61
CA ARG A 191 -27.21 -18.37 -26.90
C ARG A 191 -28.00 -17.32 -27.70
N GLY A 192 -27.34 -16.17 -27.99
CA GLY A 192 -27.89 -15.14 -28.86
C GLY A 192 -28.32 -13.85 -28.13
N ALA A 193 -28.45 -13.82 -26.79
CA ALA A 193 -28.84 -12.64 -26.03
C ALA A 193 -27.68 -11.63 -25.76
N GLY A 194 -26.43 -12.03 -26.04
CA GLY A 194 -25.25 -11.27 -25.59
C GLY A 194 -25.06 -9.86 -26.15
N ALA A 195 -25.67 -9.54 -27.31
CA ALA A 195 -25.49 -8.20 -27.92
C ALA A 195 -26.34 -7.10 -27.22
N GLU A 196 -27.34 -7.50 -26.44
CA GLU A 196 -28.26 -6.59 -25.73
C GLU A 196 -28.01 -6.54 -24.23
N GLU A 197 -27.08 -7.35 -23.71
CA GLU A 197 -26.75 -7.39 -22.28
C GLU A 197 -25.68 -6.35 -21.91
N ILE A 198 -25.91 -5.61 -20.83
CA ILE A 198 -24.95 -4.68 -20.23
C ILE A 198 -24.38 -5.29 -18.93
N TYR A 199 -23.12 -4.99 -18.62
CA TYR A 199 -22.39 -5.53 -17.46
C TYR A 199 -21.84 -4.39 -16.56
N LEU A 200 -22.58 -3.28 -16.47
CA LEU A 200 -22.20 -2.10 -15.67
C LEU A 200 -22.21 -2.39 -14.17
N GLU A 201 -23.15 -3.23 -13.71
CA GLU A 201 -23.25 -3.70 -12.33
C GLU A 201 -22.06 -4.60 -11.96
N VAL A 202 -21.60 -5.46 -12.90
CA VAL A 202 -20.42 -6.30 -12.69
C VAL A 202 -19.16 -5.45 -12.62
N ALA A 203 -18.97 -4.53 -13.59
CA ALA A 203 -17.79 -3.65 -13.62
C ALA A 203 -17.66 -2.79 -12.38
N SER A 204 -18.76 -2.15 -11.94
CA SER A 204 -18.78 -1.31 -10.74
C SER A 204 -18.72 -2.13 -9.46
N GLY A 205 -19.41 -3.27 -9.40
CA GLY A 205 -19.41 -4.17 -8.24
C GLY A 205 -18.02 -4.75 -7.97
N VAL A 206 -17.35 -5.29 -8.99
CA VAL A 206 -15.95 -5.78 -8.87
C VAL A 206 -15.02 -4.66 -8.43
N THR A 207 -15.13 -3.47 -9.03
CA THR A 207 -14.31 -2.32 -8.66
C THR A 207 -14.50 -1.96 -7.19
N LEU A 208 -15.75 -1.85 -6.73
CA LEU A 208 -16.08 -1.54 -5.33
C LEU A 208 -15.52 -2.61 -4.37
N PHE A 209 -15.75 -3.90 -4.66
CA PHE A 209 -15.28 -4.99 -3.81
C PHE A 209 -13.76 -4.96 -3.62
N ILE A 210 -13.01 -4.77 -4.70
CA ILE A 210 -11.55 -4.72 -4.63
C ILE A 210 -11.05 -3.46 -3.92
N LEU A 211 -11.69 -2.30 -4.14
CA LEU A 211 -11.37 -1.07 -3.41
C LEU A 211 -11.58 -1.22 -1.90
N VAL A 212 -12.70 -1.83 -1.50
CA VAL A 212 -13.00 -2.11 -0.09
C VAL A 212 -11.97 -3.07 0.51
N GLY A 213 -11.61 -4.15 -0.20
CA GLY A 213 -10.56 -5.08 0.21
C GLY A 213 -9.22 -4.39 0.43
N ARG A 214 -8.79 -3.54 -0.52
CA ARG A 214 -7.58 -2.72 -0.41
C ARG A 214 -7.62 -1.74 0.77
N TYR A 215 -8.77 -1.14 1.00
CA TYR A 215 -8.94 -0.23 2.15
C TYR A 215 -8.77 -0.96 3.49
N PHE A 216 -9.38 -2.14 3.65
CA PHE A 216 -9.22 -2.94 4.86
C PHE A 216 -7.79 -3.46 5.03
N GLU A 217 -7.12 -3.87 3.95
CA GLU A 217 -5.72 -4.27 3.98
C GLU A 217 -4.82 -3.13 4.44
N ALA A 218 -4.96 -1.94 3.82
CA ALA A 218 -4.18 -0.76 4.19
C ALA A 218 -4.44 -0.35 5.66
N ARG A 219 -5.68 -0.44 6.12
CA ARG A 219 -6.06 -0.16 7.51
C ARG A 219 -5.42 -1.16 8.47
N ALA A 220 -5.45 -2.46 8.16
CA ALA A 220 -4.85 -3.50 8.99
C ALA A 220 -3.32 -3.34 9.09
N LYS A 221 -2.63 -3.08 7.98
CA LYS A 221 -1.19 -2.78 7.97
C LYS A 221 -0.84 -1.60 8.87
N ARG A 222 -1.61 -0.52 8.83
CA ARG A 222 -1.39 0.66 9.69
C ARG A 222 -1.57 0.33 11.17
N SER A 223 -2.62 -0.40 11.53
CA SER A 223 -2.88 -0.78 12.92
C SER A 223 -1.75 -1.64 13.50
N SER A 224 -1.29 -2.64 12.76
CA SER A 224 -0.17 -3.51 13.17
C SER A 224 1.15 -2.74 13.27
N GLY A 225 1.43 -1.84 12.32
CA GLY A 225 2.62 -0.99 12.34
C GLY A 225 2.62 0.05 13.47
N ALA A 226 1.46 0.53 13.89
CA ALA A 226 1.34 1.47 15.01
C ALA A 226 1.66 0.80 16.34
N ALA A 227 1.18 -0.42 16.57
CA ALA A 227 1.48 -1.18 17.78
C ALA A 227 2.99 -1.47 17.91
N LEU A 228 3.65 -1.88 16.81
CA LEU A 228 5.08 -2.13 16.81
C LEU A 228 5.89 -0.83 17.04
N ARG A 229 5.49 0.29 16.44
CA ARG A 229 6.11 1.59 16.69
C ARG A 229 5.95 2.04 18.13
N ALA A 230 4.76 1.89 18.73
CA ALA A 230 4.55 2.20 20.13
C ALA A 230 5.48 1.41 21.05
N LEU A 231 5.78 0.15 20.73
CA LEU A 231 6.77 -0.66 21.45
C LEU A 231 8.19 -0.13 21.25
N LEU A 232 8.57 0.26 20.03
CA LEU A 232 9.89 0.85 19.74
C LEU A 232 10.06 2.24 20.38
N GLU A 233 8.99 3.01 20.53
CA GLU A 233 8.99 4.32 21.21
C GLU A 233 9.08 4.21 22.73
N LEU A 234 8.96 2.99 23.29
CA LEU A 234 9.18 2.76 24.73
C LEU A 234 10.66 2.94 25.14
N GLY A 235 11.61 2.89 24.22
CA GLY A 235 13.01 3.20 24.48
C GLY A 235 13.25 4.66 24.88
N ALA A 236 14.43 4.95 25.45
CA ALA A 236 14.88 6.32 25.67
C ALA A 236 15.19 6.99 24.32
N LYS A 237 14.74 8.22 24.10
CA LYS A 237 15.06 9.01 22.89
C LYS A 237 16.34 9.83 23.07
N GLU A 238 16.60 10.24 24.32
CA GLU A 238 17.75 11.03 24.72
C GLU A 238 18.39 10.39 25.97
N VAL A 239 19.65 10.64 26.15
CA VAL A 239 20.44 10.16 27.29
C VAL A 239 21.38 11.24 27.79
N ALA A 240 21.56 11.34 29.12
CA ALA A 240 22.51 12.23 29.74
C ALA A 240 23.89 11.56 29.80
N VAL A 241 24.78 11.89 28.87
CA VAL A 241 26.17 11.37 28.83
C VAL A 241 27.08 12.25 29.67
N LEU A 242 27.97 11.61 30.41
CA LEU A 242 28.98 12.30 31.22
C LEU A 242 30.24 12.53 30.37
N ARG A 243 30.48 13.75 29.91
CA ARG A 243 31.69 14.15 29.18
C ARG A 243 32.50 15.10 30.00
N ASP A 244 33.73 14.76 30.35
CA ASP A 244 34.64 15.59 31.20
C ASP A 244 34.01 16.01 32.53
N GLY A 245 33.18 15.16 33.13
CA GLY A 245 32.50 15.46 34.40
C GLY A 245 31.26 16.34 34.26
N VAL A 246 30.87 16.72 33.05
CA VAL A 246 29.69 17.53 32.77
C VAL A 246 28.62 16.63 32.06
N GLU A 247 27.39 16.72 32.53
CA GLU A 247 26.26 16.01 31.88
C GLU A 247 25.81 16.78 30.65
N VAL A 248 25.77 16.07 29.50
CA VAL A 248 25.27 16.58 28.23
C VAL A 248 24.17 15.66 27.74
N ARG A 249 22.98 16.18 27.46
CA ARG A 249 21.92 15.40 26.81
C ARG A 249 22.22 15.25 25.33
N VAL A 250 22.22 14.02 24.88
CA VAL A 250 22.48 13.66 23.49
C VAL A 250 21.42 12.67 22.99
N PRO A 251 21.08 12.67 21.71
CA PRO A 251 20.24 11.63 21.11
C PRO A 251 20.88 10.25 21.33
N ILE A 252 20.04 9.20 21.52
CA ILE A 252 20.53 7.85 21.78
C ILE A 252 21.42 7.31 20.65
N GLU A 253 21.17 7.72 19.41
CA GLU A 253 21.93 7.32 18.23
C GLU A 253 23.38 7.83 18.25
N SER A 254 23.67 8.82 19.07
CA SER A 254 25.03 9.38 19.23
C SER A 254 25.86 8.72 20.34
N LEU A 255 25.27 7.75 21.07
CA LEU A 255 25.98 6.94 22.06
C LEU A 255 26.98 6.00 21.37
N VAL A 256 28.19 5.95 21.93
CA VAL A 256 29.23 5.02 21.50
C VAL A 256 29.66 4.10 22.66
N VAL A 257 30.18 2.94 22.30
CA VAL A 257 30.69 1.99 23.31
C VAL A 257 31.79 2.62 24.15
N GLY A 258 31.60 2.62 25.48
CA GLY A 258 32.51 3.23 26.43
C GLY A 258 32.01 4.57 27.00
N ASP A 259 30.96 5.15 26.46
CA ASP A 259 30.31 6.33 27.05
C ASP A 259 29.72 5.98 28.43
N GLN A 260 29.87 6.91 29.37
CA GLN A 260 29.19 6.86 30.68
C GLN A 260 27.96 7.75 30.65
N PHE A 261 26.83 7.21 31.04
CA PHE A 261 25.57 7.95 31.07
C PHE A 261 24.89 7.84 32.46
N VAL A 262 24.13 8.86 32.80
CA VAL A 262 23.42 8.96 34.07
C VAL A 262 21.94 8.60 33.85
N VAL A 263 21.40 7.75 34.72
CA VAL A 263 19.97 7.39 34.75
C VAL A 263 19.41 7.81 36.09
N ARG A 264 18.41 8.67 36.10
CA ARG A 264 17.73 9.16 37.30
C ARG A 264 16.45 8.37 37.57
N PRO A 265 15.94 8.41 38.80
CA PRO A 265 14.64 7.81 39.11
C PRO A 265 13.55 8.31 38.15
N GLY A 266 12.82 7.37 37.53
CA GLY A 266 11.79 7.66 36.53
C GLY A 266 12.29 7.82 35.10
N GLU A 267 13.60 7.84 34.87
CA GLU A 267 14.17 7.84 33.52
C GLU A 267 14.31 6.40 32.98
N LYS A 268 14.30 6.28 31.67
CA LYS A 268 14.51 5.02 30.95
C LYS A 268 16.00 4.75 30.79
N ILE A 269 16.41 3.50 30.95
CA ILE A 269 17.77 3.05 30.63
C ILE A 269 17.92 3.06 29.11
N ALA A 270 18.92 3.79 28.62
CA ALA A 270 19.07 4.06 27.19
C ALA A 270 19.51 2.83 26.38
N THR A 271 20.45 2.03 26.92
CA THR A 271 21.02 0.86 26.26
C THR A 271 21.61 -0.09 27.31
N ASP A 272 22.06 -1.26 26.86
CA ASP A 272 22.81 -2.18 27.70
C ASP A 272 24.08 -1.52 28.26
N GLY A 273 24.38 -1.82 29.52
CA GLY A 273 25.53 -1.23 30.17
C GLY A 273 25.88 -1.90 31.47
N VAL A 274 26.99 -1.47 32.09
CA VAL A 274 27.46 -1.93 33.38
C VAL A 274 27.37 -0.79 34.39
N VAL A 275 26.76 -1.04 35.55
CA VAL A 275 26.64 -0.06 36.62
C VAL A 275 28.04 0.27 37.17
N VAL A 276 28.48 1.51 36.98
CA VAL A 276 29.76 2.02 37.47
C VAL A 276 29.61 2.51 38.91
N SER A 277 28.51 3.18 39.21
CA SER A 277 28.26 3.75 40.51
C SER A 277 26.74 3.92 40.77
N GLY A 278 26.32 3.81 42.01
CA GLY A 278 24.93 3.95 42.40
C GLY A 278 24.17 2.62 42.55
N SER A 279 22.91 2.72 43.03
CA SER A 279 22.00 1.58 43.19
C SER A 279 20.56 2.07 43.07
N SER A 280 19.74 1.36 42.29
CA SER A 280 18.32 1.65 42.12
C SER A 280 17.55 0.38 41.77
N ALA A 281 16.24 0.42 41.99
CA ALA A 281 15.33 -0.58 41.47
C ALA A 281 14.98 -0.27 40.02
N VAL A 282 14.92 -1.29 39.17
CA VAL A 282 14.53 -1.19 37.77
C VAL A 282 13.20 -1.89 37.56
N ASP A 283 12.22 -1.20 36.97
CA ASP A 283 10.97 -1.79 36.53
C ASP A 283 11.20 -2.54 35.22
N ALA A 284 11.23 -3.87 35.31
CA ALA A 284 11.37 -4.79 34.20
C ALA A 284 10.03 -5.46 33.81
N SER A 285 8.89 -4.98 34.34
CA SER A 285 7.57 -5.60 34.13
C SER A 285 7.14 -5.69 32.65
N MET A 286 7.77 -4.87 31.78
CA MET A 286 7.54 -4.92 30.34
C MET A 286 8.26 -6.07 29.63
N LEU A 287 9.25 -6.71 30.29
CA LEU A 287 10.07 -7.79 29.73
C LEU A 287 9.76 -9.14 30.38
N THR A 288 9.17 -9.12 31.53
CA THR A 288 8.79 -10.29 32.33
C THR A 288 7.32 -10.26 32.71
#